data_82502fc4415b295e5a8ee1456c3eedef
#
_entry.id   82502fc4415b295e5a8ee1456c3eedef
#
_cell.length_a   1.000
_cell.length_b   1.000
_cell.length_c   1.000
_cell.angle_alpha   90.00
_cell.angle_beta   90.00
_cell.angle_gamma   90.00
#
_symmetry.space_group_name_H-M   'P 1'
#
loop_
_entity.id
_entity.type
_entity.pdbx_description
1 polymer ?
#
loop_
_entity_poly.entity_id
_entity_poly.type
_entity_poly.pdbx_seq_one_letter_code
_entity_poly.pdbx_strand_id
1 'polypeptide(L)'
;TSCGGGGGGGVTPPRASASAAPEAGPKATPATPATPASALRNTTLTTAYKAAGTVLEKNGLTGARAKIHLVLDRSASMRPYYKDGSAQALAEQTLALAAHLDPEATLHVTFFSTELDGTGELTLTDHEDKIDELHAGLGRMGRTSYHAAVEAVLEQHAKEPAGTPALVIFQTDGAPDAKTPATKALTEAAKNHPDVFFSFVAFGEHDNKAFDYLRKLKTENTSFFHAGPTPRELTDKELYEGVLASWRP
;
A
#
# COMPACT_ATOMS: atom_id res chain seq x y z
N THR A 1 -41.53 -40.09 50.31
CA THR A 1 -42.10 -39.39 49.47
C THR A 1 -41.38 -38.32 48.96
N SER A 2 -41.03 -38.09 47.94
CA SER A 2 -40.41 -37.20 47.44
C SER A 2 -40.25 -36.95 46.21
N CYS A 3 -39.98 -36.17 45.69
CA CYS A 3 -39.79 -35.97 44.60
C CYS A 3 -39.10 -35.07 44.03
N GLY A 4 -38.46 -35.12 43.37
CA GLY A 4 -37.71 -34.34 42.89
C GLY A 4 -37.82 -33.81 41.70
N GLY A 5 -37.67 -32.98 41.32
CA GLY A 5 -37.88 -32.55 40.18
C GLY A 5 -36.83 -32.07 39.52
N GLY A 6 -36.51 -32.33 38.69
CA GLY A 6 -35.45 -31.91 38.07
C GLY A 6 -35.58 -30.93 37.12
N GLY A 7 -35.07 -30.15 37.02
CA GLY A 7 -35.22 -29.24 36.13
C GLY A 7 -34.29 -29.24 35.11
N GLY A 8 -34.57 -29.28 34.20
CA GLY A 8 -33.76 -29.33 33.17
C GLY A 8 -33.30 -28.10 32.72
N GLY A 9 -32.38 -27.90 32.66
CA GLY A 9 -31.92 -26.76 32.25
C GLY A 9 -31.74 -26.72 30.88
N GLY A 10 -32.24 -26.00 30.39
CA GLY A 10 -32.17 -25.94 29.09
C GLY A 10 -31.00 -25.25 28.70
N VAL A 11 -30.37 -25.61 28.29
CA VAL A 11 -29.35 -25.05 27.88
C VAL A 11 -29.20 -24.66 26.65
N THR A 12 -29.00 -23.81 26.30
CA THR A 12 -28.86 -23.38 25.19
C THR A 12 -27.74 -23.25 24.56
N PRO A 13 -27.57 -23.35 23.69
CA PRO A 13 -26.54 -23.32 23.00
C PRO A 13 -26.28 -22.27 22.30
N PRO A 14 -25.56 -21.86 22.10
CA PRO A 14 -25.24 -20.88 21.49
C PRO A 14 -24.99 -20.86 20.24
N ARG A 15 -25.39 -20.52 19.71
CA ARG A 15 -25.24 -20.37 18.61
C ARG A 15 -24.17 -20.06 18.07
N ALA A 16 -23.75 -19.52 18.56
CA ALA A 16 -22.68 -19.08 18.08
C ALA A 16 -22.10 -19.86 17.21
N SER A 17 -22.12 -20.65 17.48
CA SER A 17 -21.49 -21.43 16.75
C SER A 17 -21.44 -21.17 15.50
N ALA A 18 -22.23 -20.90 15.20
CA ALA A 18 -22.32 -20.80 13.98
C ALA A 18 -21.25 -20.33 13.45
N SER A 19 -21.09 -19.57 13.89
CA SER A 19 -20.23 -18.98 13.33
C SER A 19 -19.20 -19.60 12.84
N ALA A 20 -18.86 -20.08 13.37
CA ALA A 20 -17.74 -20.59 13.04
C ALA A 20 -17.66 -20.98 11.77
N ALA A 21 -18.36 -21.49 11.53
CA ALA A 21 -18.35 -22.05 10.38
C ALA A 21 -17.76 -21.38 9.39
N PRO A 22 -18.09 -20.50 9.20
CA PRO A 22 -17.71 -19.84 8.16
C PRO A 22 -16.40 -20.08 7.86
N GLU A 23 -15.90 -20.04 8.59
CA GLU A 23 -14.76 -20.08 8.34
C GLU A 23 -14.32 -20.96 7.56
N ALA A 24 -14.76 -21.51 7.43
CA ALA A 24 -14.39 -22.50 6.64
C ALA A 24 -13.51 -21.89 5.83
N GLY A 25 -13.51 -21.08 6.07
CA GLY A 25 -12.67 -20.66 5.49
C GLY A 25 -12.14 -20.32 4.32
N PRO A 26 -11.33 -20.90 3.93
CA PRO A 26 -10.60 -20.53 2.82
C PRO A 26 -11.50 -20.16 1.76
N LYS A 27 -12.45 -20.79 1.67
CA LYS A 27 -13.21 -20.50 0.65
C LYS A 27 -13.89 -19.31 0.95
N ALA A 28 -13.84 -18.87 2.04
CA ALA A 28 -14.62 -17.74 2.38
C ALA A 28 -13.93 -16.48 1.91
N THR A 29 -12.84 -16.54 1.31
CA THR A 29 -12.21 -15.34 0.81
C THR A 29 -13.15 -14.69 -0.19
N PRO A 30 -13.51 -13.45 0.01
CA PRO A 30 -14.41 -12.77 -0.90
C PRO A 30 -13.79 -12.71 -2.28
N ALA A 31 -14.55 -12.96 -3.29
CA ALA A 31 -14.06 -12.88 -4.64
C ALA A 31 -14.36 -11.49 -5.21
N THR A 32 -14.74 -10.56 -4.37
CA THR A 32 -15.14 -9.23 -4.80
C THR A 32 -14.19 -8.18 -4.26
N PRO A 33 -14.07 -7.03 -4.92
CA PRO A 33 -13.24 -5.95 -4.41
C PRO A 33 -13.85 -5.38 -3.13
N ALA A 34 -13.00 -4.82 -2.28
CA ALA A 34 -13.44 -4.23 -1.03
C ALA A 34 -14.39 -3.06 -1.25
N THR A 35 -14.09 -2.25 -2.26
CA THR A 35 -14.95 -1.14 -2.66
C THR A 35 -15.42 -1.42 -4.09
N PRO A 36 -16.73 -1.48 -4.34
CA PRO A 36 -17.23 -1.84 -5.66
C PRO A 36 -17.02 -0.77 -6.71
N ALA A 37 -16.99 -1.16 -7.96
CA ALA A 37 -16.78 -0.25 -9.08
C ALA A 37 -17.77 0.91 -9.08
N SER A 38 -18.98 0.69 -8.59
CA SER A 38 -19.98 1.75 -8.55
C SER A 38 -19.56 2.93 -7.68
N ALA A 39 -18.72 2.72 -6.70
CA ALA A 39 -18.23 3.80 -5.83
C ALA A 39 -17.24 4.71 -6.56
N LEU A 40 -16.64 4.22 -7.64
CA LEU A 40 -15.71 5.01 -8.44
C LEU A 40 -16.36 5.63 -9.66
N ARG A 41 -17.67 5.43 -9.85
CA ARG A 41 -18.40 6.01 -10.93
C ARG A 41 -18.31 7.53 -10.80
N ASN A 42 -18.14 8.22 -11.85
CA ASN A 42 -17.97 9.68 -11.88
C ASN A 42 -16.59 10.15 -11.34
N THR A 43 -15.62 9.25 -11.20
CA THR A 43 -14.27 9.63 -10.88
C THR A 43 -13.37 9.35 -12.08
N THR A 44 -12.17 9.92 -12.07
CA THR A 44 -11.17 9.64 -13.09
C THR A 44 -10.45 8.32 -12.85
N LEU A 45 -10.83 7.60 -11.80
CA LEU A 45 -10.14 6.38 -11.37
C LEU A 45 -10.68 5.09 -12.00
N THR A 46 -11.75 5.17 -12.74
CA THR A 46 -12.44 3.98 -13.27
C THR A 46 -11.53 3.10 -14.13
N THR A 47 -10.75 3.70 -15.01
CA THR A 47 -9.86 2.95 -15.90
C THR A 47 -8.75 2.24 -15.11
N ALA A 48 -8.13 2.95 -14.17
CA ALA A 48 -7.10 2.38 -13.33
C ALA A 48 -7.67 1.27 -12.43
N TYR A 49 -8.87 1.46 -11.91
CA TYR A 49 -9.54 0.46 -11.09
C TYR A 49 -9.76 -0.84 -11.88
N LYS A 50 -10.20 -0.74 -13.13
CA LYS A 50 -10.38 -1.93 -13.96
C LYS A 50 -9.06 -2.64 -14.23
N ALA A 51 -8.02 -1.89 -14.55
CA ALA A 51 -6.70 -2.45 -14.78
C ALA A 51 -6.16 -3.15 -13.53
N ALA A 52 -6.33 -2.54 -12.36
CA ALA A 52 -5.91 -3.14 -11.09
C ALA A 52 -6.65 -4.46 -10.84
N GLY A 53 -7.94 -4.50 -11.10
CA GLY A 53 -8.74 -5.71 -10.93
C GLY A 53 -8.24 -6.85 -11.81
N THR A 54 -7.88 -6.55 -13.06
CA THR A 54 -7.35 -7.55 -13.99
C THR A 54 -6.04 -8.13 -13.48
N VAL A 55 -5.13 -7.28 -13.00
CA VAL A 55 -3.84 -7.76 -12.50
C VAL A 55 -3.99 -8.53 -11.19
N LEU A 56 -4.86 -8.07 -10.30
CA LEU A 56 -5.14 -8.81 -9.06
C LEU A 56 -5.68 -10.21 -9.36
N GLU A 57 -6.60 -10.31 -10.32
CA GLU A 57 -7.13 -11.61 -10.71
C GLU A 57 -6.05 -12.51 -11.28
N LYS A 58 -5.21 -11.96 -12.16
CA LYS A 58 -4.13 -12.71 -12.76
C LYS A 58 -3.15 -13.26 -11.72
N ASN A 59 -2.96 -12.53 -10.64
CA ASN A 59 -2.04 -12.92 -9.58
C ASN A 59 -2.71 -13.73 -8.45
N GLY A 60 -4.00 -14.07 -8.59
CA GLY A 60 -4.70 -14.81 -7.56
C GLY A 60 -4.99 -13.98 -6.31
N LEU A 61 -5.06 -12.68 -6.45
CA LEU A 61 -5.26 -11.75 -5.35
C LEU A 61 -6.66 -11.16 -5.27
N THR A 62 -7.60 -11.62 -6.08
CA THR A 62 -8.98 -11.16 -6.01
C THR A 62 -9.51 -11.45 -4.61
N GLY A 63 -10.07 -10.46 -3.97
CA GLY A 63 -10.58 -10.61 -2.61
C GLY A 63 -9.57 -10.36 -1.51
N ALA A 64 -8.30 -10.16 -1.85
CA ALA A 64 -7.29 -9.82 -0.84
C ALA A 64 -7.65 -8.49 -0.16
N ARG A 65 -7.28 -8.35 1.09
CA ARG A 65 -7.52 -7.14 1.88
C ARG A 65 -6.22 -6.65 2.51
N ALA A 66 -5.99 -5.34 2.43
CA ALA A 66 -4.81 -4.71 3.00
C ALA A 66 -5.03 -3.20 3.07
N LYS A 67 -4.30 -2.56 3.97
CA LYS A 67 -4.19 -1.11 3.97
C LYS A 67 -3.08 -0.72 2.99
N ILE A 68 -3.26 0.40 2.31
CA ILE A 68 -2.30 0.84 1.30
C ILE A 68 -1.67 2.14 1.72
N HIS A 69 -0.36 2.21 1.60
CA HIS A 69 0.41 3.42 1.85
C HIS A 69 1.21 3.77 0.60
N LEU A 70 1.31 5.05 0.32
CA LEU A 70 2.20 5.55 -0.73
C LEU A 70 3.26 6.40 -0.07
N VAL A 71 4.52 6.08 -0.30
CA VAL A 71 5.65 6.89 0.14
C VAL A 71 6.18 7.62 -1.07
N LEU A 72 6.29 8.93 -0.98
CA LEU A 72 6.79 9.78 -2.06
C LEU A 72 8.08 10.47 -1.65
N ASP A 73 9.09 10.26 -2.47
CA ASP A 73 10.39 10.91 -2.32
C ASP A 73 10.24 12.40 -2.63
N ARG A 74 10.71 13.25 -1.73
CA ARG A 74 10.77 14.69 -1.93
C ARG A 74 12.22 15.20 -1.93
N SER A 75 13.16 14.39 -2.37
CA SER A 75 14.49 14.88 -2.62
C SER A 75 14.43 15.92 -3.75
N ALA A 76 15.38 16.84 -3.76
CA ALA A 76 15.36 17.94 -4.72
C ALA A 76 15.29 17.48 -6.18
N SER A 77 15.86 16.31 -6.48
CA SER A 77 15.82 15.74 -7.83
C SER A 77 14.44 15.32 -8.29
N MET A 78 13.50 15.15 -7.36
CA MET A 78 12.12 14.79 -7.68
C MET A 78 11.29 15.96 -8.22
N ARG A 79 11.81 17.18 -8.19
CA ARG A 79 11.05 18.36 -8.62
C ARG A 79 10.36 18.20 -9.98
N PRO A 80 11.01 17.67 -11.02
CA PRO A 80 10.35 17.48 -12.31
C PRO A 80 9.16 16.53 -12.25
N TYR A 81 9.22 15.51 -11.41
CA TYR A 81 8.16 14.50 -11.30
C TYR A 81 6.92 15.00 -10.55
N TYR A 82 7.09 16.00 -9.69
CA TYR A 82 5.94 16.69 -9.12
C TYR A 82 5.35 17.63 -10.15
N LYS A 83 6.22 18.33 -10.88
CA LYS A 83 5.78 19.33 -11.85
C LYS A 83 5.03 18.73 -13.03
N ASP A 84 5.46 17.59 -13.53
CA ASP A 84 4.84 16.96 -14.70
C ASP A 84 3.64 16.09 -14.37
N GLY A 85 3.27 15.98 -13.10
CA GLY A 85 2.15 15.18 -12.67
C GLY A 85 2.43 13.70 -12.45
N SER A 86 3.70 13.26 -12.54
CA SER A 86 4.03 11.84 -12.33
C SER A 86 3.69 11.37 -10.92
N ALA A 87 3.97 12.18 -9.91
CA ALA A 87 3.67 11.81 -8.53
C ALA A 87 2.16 11.74 -8.30
N GLN A 88 1.41 12.69 -8.83
CA GLN A 88 -0.06 12.69 -8.73
C GLN A 88 -0.65 11.48 -9.46
N ALA A 89 -0.15 11.15 -10.63
CA ALA A 89 -0.65 10.00 -11.38
C ALA A 89 -0.42 8.70 -10.62
N LEU A 90 0.75 8.52 -10.03
CA LEU A 90 1.04 7.34 -9.22
C LEU A 90 0.11 7.28 -8.01
N ALA A 91 -0.17 8.40 -7.38
CA ALA A 91 -1.06 8.44 -6.22
C ALA A 91 -2.49 8.03 -6.61
N GLU A 92 -2.98 8.48 -7.75
CA GLU A 92 -4.31 8.08 -8.20
C GLU A 92 -4.37 6.60 -8.58
N GLN A 93 -3.34 6.08 -9.23
CA GLN A 93 -3.24 4.66 -9.54
C GLN A 93 -3.21 3.82 -8.25
N THR A 94 -2.47 4.29 -7.24
CA THR A 94 -2.39 3.59 -5.96
C THR A 94 -3.73 3.66 -5.20
N LEU A 95 -4.44 4.77 -5.29
CA LEU A 95 -5.78 4.89 -4.70
C LEU A 95 -6.78 3.94 -5.37
N ALA A 96 -6.72 3.81 -6.69
CA ALA A 96 -7.58 2.87 -7.41
C ALA A 96 -7.30 1.43 -6.97
N LEU A 97 -6.04 1.08 -6.75
CA LEU A 97 -5.67 -0.21 -6.19
C LEU A 97 -6.21 -0.37 -4.78
N ALA A 98 -6.11 0.69 -3.95
CA ALA A 98 -6.62 0.66 -2.58
C ALA A 98 -8.11 0.37 -2.53
N ALA A 99 -8.88 0.81 -3.51
CA ALA A 99 -10.32 0.55 -3.55
C ALA A 99 -10.61 -0.95 -3.69
N HIS A 100 -9.74 -1.73 -4.32
CA HIS A 100 -9.89 -3.17 -4.38
C HIS A 100 -9.57 -3.85 -3.05
N LEU A 101 -8.67 -3.30 -2.27
CA LEU A 101 -8.07 -3.96 -1.11
C LEU A 101 -8.61 -3.46 0.23
N ASP A 102 -9.13 -2.25 0.28
CA ASP A 102 -9.53 -1.58 1.51
C ASP A 102 -10.97 -1.09 1.40
N PRO A 103 -11.88 -1.52 2.29
CA PRO A 103 -13.26 -1.04 2.27
C PRO A 103 -13.39 0.47 2.45
N GLU A 104 -12.41 1.09 3.12
CA GLU A 104 -12.43 2.53 3.32
C GLU A 104 -11.91 3.28 2.10
N ALA A 105 -11.23 2.58 1.21
CA ALA A 105 -10.64 3.16 0.00
C ALA A 105 -9.86 4.45 0.31
N THR A 106 -9.00 4.37 1.32
CA THR A 106 -8.19 5.50 1.74
C THR A 106 -6.72 5.19 1.47
N LEU A 107 -6.02 6.13 0.87
CA LEU A 107 -4.59 6.01 0.63
C LEU A 107 -3.84 6.94 1.58
N HIS A 108 -3.01 6.38 2.45
CA HIS A 108 -2.14 7.20 3.30
C HIS A 108 -0.89 7.57 2.51
N VAL A 109 -0.56 8.84 2.49
CA VAL A 109 0.62 9.33 1.77
C VAL A 109 1.64 9.87 2.75
N THR A 110 2.88 9.44 2.59
CA THR A 110 4.00 9.89 3.42
C THR A 110 5.03 10.53 2.51
N PHE A 111 5.35 11.79 2.77
CA PHE A 111 6.38 12.50 2.02
C PHE A 111 7.67 12.53 2.85
N PHE A 112 8.77 12.14 2.25
CA PHE A 112 10.05 12.15 2.95
C PHE A 112 11.16 12.77 2.09
N SER A 113 12.15 13.31 2.76
CA SER A 113 13.40 13.68 2.11
C SER A 113 14.54 13.42 3.10
N THR A 114 15.15 14.42 3.69
CA THR A 114 16.15 14.22 4.75
C THR A 114 15.49 13.58 5.98
N GLU A 115 14.21 13.89 6.21
CA GLU A 115 13.42 13.34 7.29
C GLU A 115 11.98 13.27 6.81
N LEU A 116 11.04 13.00 7.68
CA LEU A 116 9.63 13.02 7.33
C LEU A 116 9.23 14.48 7.05
N ASP A 117 8.77 14.76 5.84
CA ASP A 117 8.35 16.09 5.44
C ASP A 117 6.89 16.37 5.76
N GLY A 118 6.06 15.36 5.70
CA GLY A 118 4.65 15.47 6.01
C GLY A 118 3.87 14.26 5.55
N THR A 119 2.59 14.25 5.90
CA THR A 119 1.68 13.15 5.54
C THR A 119 0.37 13.74 5.05
N GLY A 120 -0.41 12.89 4.38
CA GLY A 120 -1.76 13.27 3.94
C GLY A 120 -2.52 12.03 3.53
N GLU A 121 -3.72 12.24 3.02
CA GLU A 121 -4.57 11.14 2.57
C GLU A 121 -5.27 11.49 1.28
N LEU A 122 -5.47 10.48 0.44
CA LEU A 122 -6.34 10.57 -0.71
C LEU A 122 -7.54 9.66 -0.45
N THR A 123 -8.71 10.13 -0.83
CA THR A 123 -9.95 9.36 -0.76
C THR A 123 -10.66 9.45 -2.10
N LEU A 124 -11.70 8.67 -2.31
CA LEU A 124 -12.46 8.70 -3.57
C LEU A 124 -13.15 10.04 -3.82
N THR A 125 -13.33 10.85 -2.77
CA THR A 125 -13.95 12.16 -2.89
C THR A 125 -12.94 13.31 -2.77
N ASP A 126 -11.68 13.00 -2.50
CA ASP A 126 -10.64 14.03 -2.33
C ASP A 126 -9.30 13.47 -2.83
N HIS A 127 -9.11 13.48 -4.15
CA HIS A 127 -7.88 12.96 -4.74
C HIS A 127 -7.34 13.82 -5.88
N GLU A 128 -8.21 14.57 -6.57
CA GLU A 128 -7.74 15.36 -7.72
C GLU A 128 -6.80 16.45 -7.25
N ASP A 129 -5.66 16.57 -7.90
CA ASP A 129 -4.61 17.54 -7.60
C ASP A 129 -4.13 17.49 -6.14
N LYS A 130 -4.49 16.46 -5.42
CA LYS A 130 -4.20 16.37 -3.98
C LYS A 130 -2.71 16.29 -3.67
N ILE A 131 -1.93 15.61 -4.50
CA ILE A 131 -0.48 15.52 -4.27
C ILE A 131 0.16 16.89 -4.47
N ASP A 132 -0.26 17.63 -5.50
CA ASP A 132 0.29 18.96 -5.73
C ASP A 132 -0.09 19.89 -4.58
N GLU A 133 -1.31 19.80 -4.08
CA GLU A 133 -1.78 20.60 -2.97
C GLU A 133 -0.98 20.27 -1.71
N LEU A 134 -0.81 19.00 -1.38
CA LEU A 134 -0.06 18.59 -0.19
C LEU A 134 1.41 19.00 -0.32
N HIS A 135 2.02 18.75 -1.48
CA HIS A 135 3.42 19.09 -1.74
C HIS A 135 3.66 20.60 -1.59
N ALA A 136 2.76 21.41 -2.10
CA ALA A 136 2.89 22.87 -2.02
C ALA A 136 2.84 23.37 -0.58
N GLY A 137 2.18 22.65 0.31
CA GLY A 137 2.11 23.04 1.72
C GLY A 137 3.28 22.58 2.56
N LEU A 138 4.21 21.81 1.98
CA LEU A 138 5.35 21.29 2.72
C LEU A 138 6.56 22.22 2.58
N GLY A 139 7.53 21.98 3.43
CA GLY A 139 8.72 22.81 3.45
C GLY A 139 9.69 22.51 2.32
N ARG A 140 10.95 22.75 2.58
CA ARG A 140 12.00 22.61 1.59
C ARG A 140 12.21 21.15 1.19
N MET A 141 12.44 20.92 -0.07
CA MET A 141 12.85 19.61 -0.58
C MET A 141 14.29 19.31 -0.11
N GLY A 142 14.59 18.05 0.17
CA GLY A 142 15.84 17.70 0.82
C GLY A 142 16.60 16.57 0.15
N ARG A 143 17.12 15.67 0.98
CA ARG A 143 17.92 14.53 0.54
C ARG A 143 17.06 13.27 0.56
N THR A 144 17.63 12.10 0.84
CA THR A 144 16.89 10.84 0.69
C THR A 144 17.17 9.89 1.85
N SER A 145 16.34 9.94 2.87
CA SER A 145 16.48 9.08 4.05
C SER A 145 15.37 8.05 4.09
N TYR A 146 15.60 6.89 3.50
CA TYR A 146 14.59 5.83 3.45
C TYR A 146 14.08 5.44 4.84
N HIS A 147 14.97 5.36 5.82
CA HIS A 147 14.60 4.92 7.17
C HIS A 147 13.55 5.84 7.81
N ALA A 148 13.60 7.14 7.53
CA ALA A 148 12.61 8.07 8.05
C ALA A 148 11.21 7.74 7.52
N ALA A 149 11.12 7.38 6.24
CA ALA A 149 9.87 7.00 5.63
C ALA A 149 9.36 5.66 6.15
N VAL A 150 10.25 4.67 6.28
CA VAL A 150 9.88 3.35 6.80
C VAL A 150 9.31 3.49 8.21
N GLU A 151 9.99 4.23 9.07
CA GLU A 151 9.54 4.45 10.44
C GLU A 151 8.17 5.14 10.49
N ALA A 152 7.97 6.16 9.65
CA ALA A 152 6.70 6.88 9.61
C ALA A 152 5.54 5.99 9.17
N VAL A 153 5.76 5.14 8.17
CA VAL A 153 4.74 4.22 7.69
C VAL A 153 4.39 3.20 8.76
N LEU A 154 5.39 2.63 9.42
CA LEU A 154 5.15 1.65 10.47
C LEU A 154 4.40 2.26 11.65
N GLU A 155 4.71 3.51 12.00
CA GLU A 155 4.01 4.20 13.07
C GLU A 155 2.54 4.43 12.69
N GLN A 156 2.28 4.82 11.45
CA GLN A 156 0.91 5.01 10.98
C GLN A 156 0.15 3.68 10.95
N HIS A 157 0.78 2.63 10.47
CA HIS A 157 0.13 1.32 10.37
C HIS A 157 -0.12 0.68 11.74
N ALA A 158 0.66 1.07 12.75
CA ALA A 158 0.46 0.58 14.11
C ALA A 158 -0.90 0.97 14.70
N LYS A 159 -1.58 1.92 14.07
CA LYS A 159 -2.92 2.33 14.51
C LYS A 159 -3.98 1.34 14.05
N GLU A 160 -3.65 0.44 13.15
CA GLU A 160 -4.57 -0.58 12.68
C GLU A 160 -4.53 -1.81 13.59
N PRO A 161 -5.55 -2.65 13.57
CA PRO A 161 -5.54 -3.88 14.37
C PRO A 161 -4.33 -4.75 14.05
N ALA A 162 -3.81 -5.43 15.05
CA ALA A 162 -2.65 -6.30 14.87
C ALA A 162 -2.91 -7.34 13.78
N GLY A 163 -1.91 -7.58 12.97
CA GLY A 163 -2.03 -8.57 11.90
C GLY A 163 -2.66 -8.03 10.62
N THR A 164 -3.05 -6.77 10.58
CA THR A 164 -3.60 -6.18 9.35
C THR A 164 -2.50 -6.07 8.30
N PRO A 165 -2.69 -6.66 7.11
CA PRO A 165 -1.69 -6.54 6.06
C PRO A 165 -1.59 -5.12 5.54
N ALA A 166 -0.40 -4.71 5.15
CA ALA A 166 -0.17 -3.44 4.51
C ALA A 166 0.69 -3.61 3.28
N LEU A 167 0.32 -2.93 2.22
CA LEU A 167 1.15 -2.81 1.02
C LEU A 167 1.62 -1.37 0.93
N VAL A 168 2.92 -1.17 0.94
CA VAL A 168 3.53 0.14 0.86
C VAL A 168 4.15 0.29 -0.52
N ILE A 169 3.64 1.22 -1.30
CA ILE A 169 4.25 1.58 -2.57
C ILE A 169 5.27 2.67 -2.24
N PHE A 170 6.54 2.34 -2.34
CA PHE A 170 7.63 3.22 -1.94
C PHE A 170 8.30 3.77 -3.20
N GLN A 171 7.96 5.00 -3.57
CA GLN A 171 8.50 5.63 -4.77
C GLN A 171 9.76 6.43 -4.44
N THR A 172 10.78 6.34 -5.29
CA THR A 172 12.01 7.08 -5.14
C THR A 172 12.69 7.25 -6.49
N ASP A 173 13.56 8.24 -6.62
CA ASP A 173 14.37 8.43 -7.83
C ASP A 173 15.86 8.20 -7.57
N GLY A 174 16.22 7.63 -6.43
CA GLY A 174 17.62 7.40 -6.11
C GLY A 174 17.86 6.44 -4.95
N ALA A 175 19.11 6.35 -4.56
CA ALA A 175 19.53 5.51 -3.44
C ALA A 175 19.35 6.25 -2.12
N PRO A 176 19.30 5.53 -0.99
CA PRO A 176 19.31 6.20 0.30
C PRO A 176 20.66 6.84 0.54
N ASP A 177 20.66 8.04 1.14
CA ASP A 177 21.89 8.74 1.48
C ASP A 177 22.73 7.92 2.45
N ALA A 178 22.07 7.27 3.40
CA ALA A 178 22.73 6.40 4.37
C ALA A 178 22.18 4.99 4.21
N LYS A 179 22.97 4.12 3.61
CA LYS A 179 22.56 2.75 3.30
C LYS A 179 22.38 1.88 4.53
N THR A 180 23.23 2.03 5.52
CA THR A 180 23.15 1.22 6.73
C THR A 180 21.85 1.41 7.50
N PRO A 181 21.42 2.63 7.85
CA PRO A 181 20.14 2.79 8.52
C PRO A 181 18.94 2.40 7.63
N ALA A 182 19.04 2.58 6.32
CA ALA A 182 17.98 2.16 5.41
C ALA A 182 17.81 0.64 5.45
N THR A 183 18.90 -0.11 5.32
CA THR A 183 18.88 -1.57 5.35
C THR A 183 18.42 -2.08 6.72
N LYS A 184 18.88 -1.43 7.79
CA LYS A 184 18.48 -1.81 9.14
C LYS A 184 16.98 -1.64 9.34
N ALA A 185 16.42 -0.52 8.90
CA ALA A 185 15.00 -0.27 9.05
C ALA A 185 14.16 -1.31 8.29
N LEU A 186 14.56 -1.65 7.06
CA LEU A 186 13.85 -2.64 6.25
C LEU A 186 14.00 -4.06 6.82
N THR A 187 15.18 -4.40 7.32
CA THR A 187 15.42 -5.72 7.92
C THR A 187 14.61 -5.87 9.20
N GLU A 188 14.58 -4.85 10.03
CA GLU A 188 13.80 -4.86 11.26
C GLU A 188 12.30 -4.91 10.96
N ALA A 189 11.86 -4.22 9.90
CA ALA A 189 10.47 -4.27 9.48
C ALA A 189 10.09 -5.69 9.03
N ALA A 190 10.95 -6.36 8.29
CA ALA A 190 10.69 -7.74 7.87
C ALA A 190 10.56 -8.67 9.07
N LYS A 191 11.34 -8.42 10.11
CA LYS A 191 11.32 -9.26 11.31
C LYS A 191 10.15 -8.94 12.22
N ASN A 192 9.91 -7.68 12.47
CA ASN A 192 8.93 -7.25 13.48
C ASN A 192 7.55 -6.93 12.92
N HIS A 193 7.45 -6.70 11.62
CA HIS A 193 6.20 -6.36 10.94
C HIS A 193 6.07 -7.18 9.66
N PRO A 194 5.97 -8.51 9.77
CA PRO A 194 5.93 -9.37 8.57
C PRO A 194 4.69 -9.16 7.69
N ASP A 195 3.68 -8.48 8.20
CA ASP A 195 2.48 -8.18 7.42
C ASP A 195 2.63 -6.94 6.55
N VAL A 196 3.74 -6.24 6.67
CA VAL A 196 3.99 -5.02 5.89
C VAL A 196 4.95 -5.33 4.74
N PHE A 197 4.52 -5.07 3.53
CA PHE A 197 5.32 -5.32 2.33
C PHE A 197 5.66 -3.99 1.64
N PHE A 198 6.92 -3.82 1.27
CA PHE A 198 7.40 -2.61 0.61
C PHE A 198 7.67 -2.90 -0.87
N SER A 199 6.87 -2.32 -1.75
CA SER A 199 7.06 -2.42 -3.18
C SER A 199 7.72 -1.12 -3.67
N PHE A 200 9.00 -1.18 -3.96
CA PHE A 200 9.75 -0.01 -4.41
C PHE A 200 9.47 0.28 -5.88
N VAL A 201 9.20 1.54 -6.19
CA VAL A 201 8.97 2.01 -7.55
C VAL A 201 9.99 3.10 -7.85
N ALA A 202 10.87 2.83 -8.80
CA ALA A 202 11.96 3.76 -9.15
C ALA A 202 11.60 4.59 -10.38
N PHE A 203 11.69 5.89 -10.24
CA PHE A 203 11.61 6.84 -11.34
C PHE A 203 13.03 7.22 -11.75
N GLY A 204 13.34 7.11 -13.02
CA GLY A 204 14.68 7.46 -13.51
C GLY A 204 15.20 6.45 -14.52
N GLU A 205 16.36 6.72 -15.09
CA GLU A 205 16.94 5.88 -16.13
C GLU A 205 17.25 4.46 -15.63
N HIS A 206 17.04 3.49 -16.50
CA HIS A 206 17.23 2.08 -16.16
C HIS A 206 18.68 1.73 -15.82
N ASP A 207 19.65 2.44 -16.37
CA ASP A 207 21.06 2.20 -16.14
C ASP A 207 21.63 3.04 -15.00
N ASN A 208 20.81 3.80 -14.29
CA ASN A 208 21.28 4.62 -13.20
C ASN A 208 21.78 3.75 -12.04
N LYS A 209 23.04 3.91 -11.70
CA LYS A 209 23.67 3.12 -10.65
C LYS A 209 23.11 3.40 -9.26
N ALA A 210 22.41 4.50 -9.09
CA ALA A 210 21.74 4.80 -7.81
C ALA A 210 20.76 3.70 -7.43
N PHE A 211 20.20 2.97 -8.41
CA PHE A 211 19.26 1.91 -8.14
C PHE A 211 19.91 0.56 -7.83
N ASP A 212 21.23 0.48 -7.84
CA ASP A 212 21.93 -0.75 -7.48
C ASP A 212 21.60 -1.17 -6.05
N TYR A 213 21.39 -0.20 -5.16
CA TYR A 213 20.97 -0.49 -3.80
C TYR A 213 19.67 -1.32 -3.79
N LEU A 214 18.67 -0.87 -4.55
CA LEU A 214 17.38 -1.56 -4.61
C LEU A 214 17.49 -2.90 -5.34
N ARG A 215 18.31 -2.97 -6.40
CA ARG A 215 18.49 -4.21 -7.14
C ARG A 215 19.14 -5.29 -6.28
N LYS A 216 19.99 -4.89 -5.34
CA LYS A 216 20.72 -5.82 -4.48
C LYS A 216 20.05 -6.07 -3.13
N LEU A 217 18.95 -5.36 -2.86
CA LEU A 217 18.24 -5.51 -1.60
C LEU A 217 17.60 -6.89 -1.53
N LYS A 218 17.87 -7.61 -0.44
CA LYS A 218 17.42 -8.99 -0.28
C LYS A 218 16.51 -9.25 0.90
N THR A 219 15.85 -8.23 1.38
CA THR A 219 14.90 -8.42 2.47
C THR A 219 13.65 -9.12 1.95
N GLU A 220 13.05 -9.98 2.77
CA GLU A 220 11.91 -10.79 2.34
C GLU A 220 10.65 -10.01 2.06
N ASN A 221 10.52 -8.85 2.63
CA ASN A 221 9.32 -8.04 2.52
C ASN A 221 9.44 -6.92 1.49
N THR A 222 10.33 -7.05 0.52
CA THR A 222 10.55 -6.00 -0.47
C THR A 222 10.53 -6.53 -1.90
N SER A 223 10.15 -5.67 -2.82
CA SER A 223 10.29 -5.91 -4.25
C SER A 223 10.69 -4.61 -4.92
N PHE A 224 11.17 -4.69 -6.14
CA PHE A 224 11.65 -3.53 -6.87
C PHE A 224 11.09 -3.53 -8.29
N PHE A 225 10.48 -2.41 -8.68
CA PHE A 225 9.97 -2.20 -10.03
C PHE A 225 10.57 -0.91 -10.57
N HIS A 226 11.17 -0.99 -11.75
CA HIS A 226 11.75 0.19 -12.38
C HIS A 226 10.76 0.82 -13.33
N ALA A 227 10.16 1.93 -12.91
CA ALA A 227 9.14 2.61 -13.71
C ALA A 227 9.74 3.46 -14.83
N GLY A 228 11.04 3.76 -14.77
CA GLY A 228 11.72 4.51 -15.81
C GLY A 228 11.65 6.02 -15.67
N PRO A 229 12.27 6.75 -16.61
CA PRO A 229 12.35 8.20 -16.53
C PRO A 229 11.07 8.92 -16.96
N THR A 230 10.15 8.21 -17.60
CA THR A 230 8.88 8.76 -18.05
C THR A 230 7.73 7.91 -17.51
N PRO A 231 7.55 7.90 -16.18
CA PRO A 231 6.57 6.98 -15.55
C PRO A 231 5.13 7.18 -16.02
N ARG A 232 4.77 8.36 -16.51
CA ARG A 232 3.43 8.59 -17.03
C ARG A 232 3.15 7.88 -18.36
N GLU A 233 4.20 7.39 -19.03
CA GLU A 233 4.02 6.66 -20.28
C GLU A 233 3.72 5.18 -20.03
N LEU A 234 3.88 4.69 -18.79
CA LEU A 234 3.49 3.35 -18.46
C LEU A 234 1.98 3.25 -18.46
N THR A 235 1.47 2.11 -18.91
CA THR A 235 0.04 1.85 -18.76
C THR A 235 -0.25 1.49 -17.31
N ASP A 236 -1.48 1.64 -16.90
CA ASP A 236 -1.91 1.22 -15.56
C ASP A 236 -1.58 -0.26 -15.34
N LYS A 237 -1.81 -1.10 -16.34
CA LYS A 237 -1.55 -2.53 -16.26
C LYS A 237 -0.06 -2.79 -16.00
N GLU A 238 0.82 -2.13 -16.73
CA GLU A 238 2.26 -2.31 -16.54
C GLU A 238 2.69 -1.92 -15.13
N LEU A 239 2.17 -0.82 -14.62
CA LEU A 239 2.48 -0.41 -13.25
C LEU A 239 1.99 -1.46 -12.24
N TYR A 240 0.74 -1.90 -12.36
CA TYR A 240 0.21 -2.88 -11.41
C TYR A 240 0.92 -4.23 -11.50
N GLU A 241 1.29 -4.66 -12.70
CA GLU A 241 2.07 -5.89 -12.85
C GLU A 241 3.41 -5.78 -12.11
N GLY A 242 4.04 -4.61 -12.18
CA GLY A 242 5.30 -4.37 -11.49
C GLY A 242 5.15 -4.35 -9.99
N VAL A 243 4.21 -3.57 -9.47
CA VAL A 243 4.12 -3.39 -8.02
C VAL A 243 3.49 -4.58 -7.30
N LEU A 244 2.72 -5.40 -7.98
CA LEU A 244 2.06 -6.56 -7.38
C LEU A 244 2.78 -7.88 -7.67
N ALA A 245 3.88 -7.84 -8.40
CA ALA A 245 4.57 -9.05 -8.85
C ALA A 245 4.92 -10.03 -7.73
N SER A 246 5.35 -9.53 -6.59
CA SER A 246 5.83 -10.36 -5.48
C SER A 246 4.98 -10.30 -4.22
N TRP A 247 3.99 -9.43 -4.18
CA TRP A 247 3.17 -9.27 -2.98
C TRP A 247 2.17 -10.43 -2.85
N ARG A 248 2.24 -11.14 -1.72
CA ARG A 248 1.33 -12.24 -1.42
C ARG A 248 1.02 -12.18 0.07
N PRO A 249 -0.05 -11.48 0.43
CA PRO A 249 -0.42 -11.33 1.84
C PRO A 249 -0.93 -12.61 2.47
#